data_3f083d474da3543568edf1354e67e81e
#
_entry.id   3f083d474da3543568edf1354e67e81e
#
_cell.length_a   1.000
_cell.length_b   1.000
_cell.length_c   1.000
_cell.angle_alpha   90.00
_cell.angle_beta   90.00
_cell.angle_gamma   90.00
#
_symmetry.space_group_name_H-M   'P 1'
#
loop_
_entity.id
_entity.type
_entity.pdbx_description
1 polymer ?
#
loop_
_entity_poly.entity_id
_entity_poly.type
_entity_poly.pdbx_seq_one_letter_code
_entity_poly.pdbx_strand_id
1 'polypeptide(L)'
;MRLMHKHGFLAFCLCALLGIMPAMAGEEVAYLMTAAARGDLATVQALLDSGASANSKDAEGVTALMYAARKDQIEVLNALLAKGADIQAKDGQGWTALMFAAKRNHVASVKRLLEKGADAKVRDASAWSALGIAAIEGHAQTVALLLEHGLDANSRSDRGTTVLMYAAKSADLPTIKHLLDHQANLALSDEQGVTALMTAAREGHAAVVSLLIERGATVNQKDLAKWTALTWAVKKSKVAAAKALIEAGADVNNLDAEGTPILHIAVSNGQLETVKLLLAHQVKLKAKDQYGLTALVYALKGQHGDIANLLKAAGGSY
;
A
#
# COMPACT_ATOMS: atom_id res chain seq x y z
N MET A 1 -33.47 16.24 20.87
CA MET A 1 -32.96 15.68 19.61
C MET A 1 -33.45 14.26 19.27
N ARG A 2 -33.88 13.43 20.24
CA ARG A 2 -34.42 12.07 19.98
C ARG A 2 -35.88 12.01 19.50
N LEU A 3 -36.67 13.07 19.66
CA LEU A 3 -38.09 13.09 19.27
C LEU A 3 -38.32 13.48 17.81
N MET A 4 -37.44 14.26 17.18
CA MET A 4 -37.61 14.69 15.78
C MET A 4 -37.40 13.54 14.76
N HIS A 5 -36.61 12.50 15.10
CA HIS A 5 -36.34 11.36 14.20
C HIS A 5 -37.53 10.39 14.07
N LYS A 6 -38.34 10.22 15.14
CA LYS A 6 -39.53 9.35 15.09
C LYS A 6 -40.66 9.93 14.23
N HIS A 7 -40.81 11.24 14.20
CA HIS A 7 -41.87 11.89 13.43
C HIS A 7 -41.59 11.93 11.95
N GLY A 8 -40.31 12.05 11.53
CA GLY A 8 -39.91 11.97 10.13
C GLY A 8 -40.15 10.59 9.52
N PHE A 9 -39.88 9.51 10.30
CA PHE A 9 -40.09 8.14 9.86
C PHE A 9 -41.58 7.78 9.72
N LEU A 10 -42.43 8.20 10.68
CA LEU A 10 -43.89 7.99 10.62
C LEU A 10 -44.52 8.76 9.45
N ALA A 11 -44.06 9.99 9.19
CA ALA A 11 -44.52 10.80 8.04
C ALA A 11 -44.12 10.12 6.72
N PHE A 12 -42.91 9.54 6.65
CA PHE A 12 -42.44 8.81 5.49
C PHE A 12 -43.28 7.57 5.19
N CYS A 13 -43.58 6.74 6.20
CA CYS A 13 -44.47 5.56 6.04
C CYS A 13 -45.89 5.94 5.64
N LEU A 14 -46.41 7.09 6.11
CA LEU A 14 -47.76 7.58 5.76
C LEU A 14 -47.83 8.09 4.33
N CYS A 15 -46.80 8.76 3.83
CA CYS A 15 -46.72 9.27 2.46
C CYS A 15 -46.52 8.13 1.43
N ALA A 16 -45.81 7.05 1.77
CA ALA A 16 -45.67 5.86 0.94
C ALA A 16 -47.02 5.16 0.71
N LEU A 17 -47.92 5.21 1.68
CA LEU A 17 -49.30 4.67 1.59
C LEU A 17 -50.24 5.54 0.73
N LEU A 18 -49.89 6.80 0.47
CA LEU A 18 -50.73 7.76 -0.24
C LEU A 18 -50.37 7.99 -1.72
N GLY A 19 -49.37 7.26 -2.26
CA GLY A 19 -49.04 7.29 -3.69
C GLY A 19 -48.47 8.61 -4.19
N ILE A 20 -47.91 9.48 -3.33
CA ILE A 20 -47.29 10.77 -3.69
C ILE A 20 -45.78 10.57 -3.83
N MET A 21 -45.29 10.04 -4.97
CA MET A 21 -43.89 9.69 -5.12
C MET A 21 -43.26 10.00 -6.47
N PRO A 22 -42.70 11.14 -6.72
CA PRO A 22 -41.36 11.14 -7.30
C PRO A 22 -40.31 12.00 -6.56
N ALA A 23 -40.71 12.90 -5.67
CA ALA A 23 -39.74 13.74 -4.94
C ALA A 23 -39.04 13.06 -3.77
N MET A 24 -39.48 11.88 -3.33
CA MET A 24 -39.01 11.18 -2.12
C MET A 24 -38.00 10.05 -2.36
N ALA A 25 -37.80 9.61 -3.61
CA ALA A 25 -36.88 8.49 -3.89
C ALA A 25 -35.41 8.78 -3.46
N GLY A 26 -34.96 10.02 -3.61
CA GLY A 26 -33.63 10.43 -3.18
C GLY A 26 -33.47 10.47 -1.64
N GLU A 27 -34.52 10.86 -0.91
CA GLU A 27 -34.51 10.88 0.55
C GLU A 27 -34.52 9.45 1.11
N GLU A 28 -35.30 8.54 0.52
CA GLU A 28 -35.35 7.13 0.90
C GLU A 28 -33.99 6.45 0.75
N VAL A 29 -33.29 6.68 -0.37
CA VAL A 29 -31.93 6.19 -0.58
C VAL A 29 -31.00 6.72 0.51
N ALA A 30 -31.02 8.04 0.79
CA ALA A 30 -30.20 8.64 1.84
C ALA A 30 -30.49 8.07 3.23
N TYR A 31 -31.76 7.77 3.53
CA TYR A 31 -32.17 7.14 4.80
C TYR A 31 -31.62 5.72 4.90
N LEU A 32 -31.77 4.90 3.85
CA LEU A 32 -31.23 3.53 3.83
C LEU A 32 -29.71 3.50 4.04
N MET A 33 -28.97 4.39 3.33
CA MET A 33 -27.51 4.51 3.47
C MET A 33 -27.10 4.91 4.89
N THR A 34 -27.83 5.89 5.47
CA THR A 34 -27.56 6.38 6.83
C THR A 34 -27.86 5.31 7.89
N ALA A 35 -28.98 4.60 7.76
CA ALA A 35 -29.34 3.49 8.64
C ALA A 35 -28.33 2.36 8.55
N ALA A 36 -27.92 2.00 7.32
CA ALA A 36 -26.91 0.98 7.08
C ALA A 36 -25.57 1.34 7.70
N ALA A 37 -25.12 2.59 7.54
CA ALA A 37 -23.86 3.07 8.13
C ALA A 37 -23.88 3.09 9.66
N ARG A 38 -25.05 3.30 10.28
CA ARG A 38 -25.23 3.35 11.74
C ARG A 38 -25.46 1.99 12.39
N GLY A 39 -25.72 0.95 11.59
CA GLY A 39 -26.10 -0.36 12.10
C GLY A 39 -27.54 -0.41 12.60
N ASP A 40 -28.40 0.51 12.19
CA ASP A 40 -29.82 0.55 12.57
C ASP A 40 -30.59 -0.51 11.77
N LEU A 41 -30.49 -1.76 12.25
CA LEU A 41 -31.09 -2.93 11.61
C LEU A 41 -32.61 -2.78 11.49
N ALA A 42 -33.27 -2.22 12.51
CA ALA A 42 -34.72 -2.07 12.51
C ALA A 42 -35.19 -1.13 11.40
N THR A 43 -34.52 0.03 11.25
CA THR A 43 -34.82 0.97 10.17
C THR A 43 -34.49 0.39 8.80
N VAL A 44 -33.37 -0.31 8.64
CA VAL A 44 -33.01 -0.99 7.39
C VAL A 44 -34.07 -2.02 7.00
N GLN A 45 -34.49 -2.88 7.92
CA GLN A 45 -35.53 -3.87 7.66
C GLN A 45 -36.86 -3.23 7.27
N ALA A 46 -37.31 -2.22 8.01
CA ALA A 46 -38.55 -1.52 7.73
C ALA A 46 -38.54 -0.85 6.33
N LEU A 47 -37.43 -0.23 5.93
CA LEU A 47 -37.29 0.36 4.58
C LEU A 47 -37.35 -0.71 3.49
N LEU A 48 -36.62 -1.83 3.66
CA LEU A 48 -36.62 -2.92 2.69
C LEU A 48 -37.98 -3.62 2.59
N ASP A 49 -38.70 -3.77 3.72
CA ASP A 49 -40.04 -4.36 3.75
C ASP A 49 -41.10 -3.43 3.15
N SER A 50 -40.88 -2.11 3.18
CA SER A 50 -41.72 -1.11 2.49
C SER A 50 -41.47 -0.99 0.99
N GLY A 51 -40.49 -1.72 0.45
CA GLY A 51 -40.20 -1.78 -0.99
C GLY A 51 -38.95 -0.99 -1.43
N ALA A 52 -38.18 -0.42 -0.50
CA ALA A 52 -36.91 0.19 -0.84
C ALA A 52 -35.97 -0.85 -1.46
N SER A 53 -35.29 -0.49 -2.56
CA SER A 53 -34.36 -1.39 -3.21
C SER A 53 -33.04 -1.51 -2.43
N ALA A 54 -32.67 -2.74 -2.07
CA ALA A 54 -31.37 -3.03 -1.45
C ALA A 54 -30.17 -2.64 -2.35
N ASN A 55 -30.42 -2.43 -3.66
CA ASN A 55 -29.44 -2.09 -4.68
C ASN A 55 -29.46 -0.60 -5.08
N SER A 56 -30.22 0.23 -4.38
CA SER A 56 -30.18 1.68 -4.58
C SER A 56 -28.75 2.20 -4.40
N LYS A 57 -28.39 3.20 -5.19
CA LYS A 57 -27.08 3.86 -5.17
C LYS A 57 -27.24 5.34 -4.87
N ASP A 58 -26.31 5.89 -4.08
CA ASP A 58 -26.18 7.34 -3.93
C ASP A 58 -25.54 7.99 -5.19
N ALA A 59 -25.24 9.28 -5.11
CA ALA A 59 -24.66 10.05 -6.22
C ALA A 59 -23.27 9.55 -6.63
N GLU A 60 -22.52 8.96 -5.71
CA GLU A 60 -21.20 8.36 -5.93
C GLU A 60 -21.28 6.89 -6.38
N GLY A 61 -22.47 6.34 -6.48
CA GLY A 61 -22.70 4.94 -6.85
C GLY A 61 -22.55 3.96 -5.69
N VAL A 62 -22.44 4.45 -4.44
CA VAL A 62 -22.25 3.64 -3.24
C VAL A 62 -23.59 3.04 -2.80
N THR A 63 -23.62 1.74 -2.46
CA THR A 63 -24.82 1.03 -1.97
C THR A 63 -24.89 0.96 -0.47
N ALA A 64 -26.06 0.63 0.09
CA ALA A 64 -26.24 0.38 1.53
C ALA A 64 -25.31 -0.75 2.03
N LEU A 65 -25.08 -1.79 1.22
CA LEU A 65 -24.14 -2.88 1.54
C LEU A 65 -22.69 -2.38 1.71
N MET A 66 -22.25 -1.44 0.86
CA MET A 66 -20.93 -0.81 0.96
C MET A 66 -20.82 0.05 2.21
N TYR A 67 -21.88 0.77 2.58
CA TYR A 67 -21.92 1.55 3.82
C TYR A 67 -21.85 0.66 5.06
N ALA A 68 -22.61 -0.45 5.09
CA ALA A 68 -22.56 -1.43 6.17
C ALA A 68 -21.17 -2.06 6.30
N ALA A 69 -20.57 -2.47 5.18
CA ALA A 69 -19.22 -3.06 5.14
C ALA A 69 -18.14 -2.08 5.61
N ARG A 70 -18.23 -0.78 5.23
CA ARG A 70 -17.32 0.29 5.62
C ARG A 70 -17.37 0.59 7.12
N LYS A 71 -18.45 0.20 7.81
CA LYS A 71 -18.71 0.48 9.23
C LYS A 71 -18.82 -0.78 10.10
N ASP A 72 -18.47 -1.95 9.55
CA ASP A 72 -18.50 -3.27 10.20
C ASP A 72 -19.88 -3.67 10.77
N GLN A 73 -20.96 -3.26 10.09
CA GLN A 73 -22.31 -3.53 10.54
C GLN A 73 -22.82 -4.90 10.05
N ILE A 74 -22.41 -5.98 10.73
CA ILE A 74 -22.59 -7.37 10.28
C ILE A 74 -24.07 -7.75 10.17
N GLU A 75 -24.90 -7.37 11.12
CA GLU A 75 -26.34 -7.68 11.13
C GLU A 75 -27.04 -7.01 9.96
N VAL A 76 -26.72 -5.74 9.70
CA VAL A 76 -27.23 -4.99 8.54
C VAL A 76 -26.73 -5.58 7.23
N LEU A 77 -25.45 -5.94 7.15
CA LEU A 77 -24.86 -6.58 5.97
C LEU A 77 -25.62 -7.89 5.65
N ASN A 78 -25.90 -8.72 6.67
CA ASN A 78 -26.66 -9.93 6.50
C ASN A 78 -28.11 -9.67 6.03
N ALA A 79 -28.78 -8.68 6.61
CA ALA A 79 -30.14 -8.32 6.24
C ALA A 79 -30.23 -7.82 4.80
N LEU A 80 -29.30 -6.96 4.37
CA LEU A 80 -29.23 -6.48 3.01
C LEU A 80 -29.00 -7.63 2.02
N LEU A 81 -28.06 -8.54 2.29
CA LEU A 81 -27.81 -9.71 1.45
C LEU A 81 -29.01 -10.64 1.38
N ALA A 82 -29.73 -10.86 2.50
CA ALA A 82 -30.95 -11.65 2.52
C ALA A 82 -32.08 -11.04 1.69
N LYS A 83 -32.07 -9.72 1.49
CA LYS A 83 -33.02 -8.98 0.66
C LYS A 83 -32.52 -8.73 -0.78
N GLY A 84 -31.50 -9.47 -1.22
CA GLY A 84 -31.02 -9.46 -2.59
C GLY A 84 -30.09 -8.29 -2.94
N ALA A 85 -29.38 -7.73 -1.95
CA ALA A 85 -28.30 -6.79 -2.23
C ALA A 85 -27.24 -7.46 -3.11
N ASP A 86 -26.84 -6.78 -4.19
CA ASP A 86 -25.79 -7.25 -5.09
C ASP A 86 -24.43 -7.11 -4.40
N ILE A 87 -23.87 -8.27 -4.01
CA ILE A 87 -22.57 -8.34 -3.33
C ILE A 87 -21.42 -7.92 -4.24
N GLN A 88 -21.60 -7.95 -5.57
CA GLN A 88 -20.61 -7.55 -6.58
C GLN A 88 -20.80 -6.11 -7.06
N ALA A 89 -21.78 -5.38 -6.53
CA ALA A 89 -22.00 -3.97 -6.90
C ALA A 89 -20.72 -3.17 -6.78
N LYS A 90 -20.53 -2.24 -7.73
CA LYS A 90 -19.39 -1.32 -7.77
C LYS A 90 -19.88 0.11 -7.68
N ASP A 91 -19.13 0.93 -6.93
CA ASP A 91 -19.29 2.39 -6.94
C ASP A 91 -18.67 3.03 -8.20
N GLY A 92 -18.65 4.37 -8.26
CA GLY A 92 -18.08 5.13 -9.38
C GLY A 92 -16.56 4.97 -9.57
N GLN A 93 -15.84 4.43 -8.57
CA GLN A 93 -14.41 4.13 -8.63
C GLN A 93 -14.11 2.64 -8.85
N GLY A 94 -15.14 1.82 -9.02
CA GLY A 94 -15.00 0.37 -9.14
C GLY A 94 -14.89 -0.37 -7.81
N TRP A 95 -15.13 0.30 -6.68
CA TRP A 95 -15.02 -0.29 -5.35
C TRP A 95 -16.23 -1.15 -5.00
N THR A 96 -15.97 -2.31 -4.40
CA THR A 96 -16.98 -3.22 -3.87
C THR A 96 -17.09 -3.09 -2.34
N ALA A 97 -18.16 -3.68 -1.76
CA ALA A 97 -18.31 -3.79 -0.30
C ALA A 97 -17.08 -4.45 0.37
N LEU A 98 -16.50 -5.46 -0.28
CA LEU A 98 -15.30 -6.14 0.22
C LEU A 98 -14.09 -5.18 0.29
N MET A 99 -13.90 -4.32 -0.71
CA MET A 99 -12.81 -3.33 -0.71
C MET A 99 -13.00 -2.29 0.39
N PHE A 100 -14.23 -1.82 0.64
CA PHE A 100 -14.52 -0.91 1.75
C PHE A 100 -14.24 -1.53 3.12
N ALA A 101 -14.61 -2.80 3.34
CA ALA A 101 -14.29 -3.54 4.55
C ALA A 101 -12.78 -3.72 4.72
N ALA A 102 -12.08 -4.12 3.65
CA ALA A 102 -10.63 -4.34 3.64
C ALA A 102 -9.85 -3.05 3.96
N LYS A 103 -10.26 -1.90 3.41
CA LYS A 103 -9.67 -0.59 3.70
C LYS A 103 -9.72 -0.21 5.18
N ARG A 104 -10.69 -0.71 5.91
CA ARG A 104 -10.95 -0.35 7.33
C ARG A 104 -10.52 -1.43 8.31
N ASN A 105 -9.88 -2.50 7.85
CA ASN A 105 -9.52 -3.67 8.65
C ASN A 105 -10.73 -4.32 9.36
N HIS A 106 -11.90 -4.27 8.74
CA HIS A 106 -13.12 -4.89 9.27
C HIS A 106 -13.14 -6.37 8.95
N VAL A 107 -12.32 -7.13 9.66
CA VAL A 107 -12.07 -8.56 9.43
C VAL A 107 -13.37 -9.37 9.43
N ALA A 108 -14.31 -9.03 10.33
CA ALA A 108 -15.60 -9.72 10.39
C ALA A 108 -16.44 -9.49 9.12
N SER A 109 -16.53 -8.25 8.63
CA SER A 109 -17.20 -7.93 7.35
C SER A 109 -16.50 -8.59 6.17
N VAL A 110 -15.16 -8.57 6.11
CA VAL A 110 -14.38 -9.23 5.06
C VAL A 110 -14.70 -10.72 5.03
N LYS A 111 -14.58 -11.40 6.17
CA LYS A 111 -14.90 -12.82 6.28
C LYS A 111 -16.32 -13.11 5.83
N ARG A 112 -17.28 -12.33 6.32
CA ARG A 112 -18.70 -12.54 5.98
C ARG A 112 -19.00 -12.34 4.49
N LEU A 113 -18.40 -11.32 3.86
CA LEU A 113 -18.57 -11.08 2.43
C LEU A 113 -17.95 -12.22 1.61
N LEU A 114 -16.76 -12.71 1.98
CA LEU A 114 -16.15 -13.87 1.31
C LEU A 114 -17.00 -15.14 1.44
N GLU A 115 -17.52 -15.44 2.64
CA GLU A 115 -18.45 -16.57 2.88
C GLU A 115 -19.73 -16.48 2.03
N LYS A 116 -20.16 -15.25 1.72
CA LYS A 116 -21.35 -14.99 0.89
C LYS A 116 -21.04 -14.90 -0.61
N GLY A 117 -19.79 -15.17 -1.02
CA GLY A 117 -19.39 -15.27 -2.41
C GLY A 117 -18.98 -13.94 -3.05
N ALA A 118 -18.51 -12.96 -2.25
CA ALA A 118 -17.89 -11.77 -2.81
C ALA A 118 -16.69 -12.15 -3.67
N ASP A 119 -16.62 -11.64 -4.89
CA ASP A 119 -15.45 -11.84 -5.77
C ASP A 119 -14.28 -10.98 -5.29
N ALA A 120 -13.33 -11.62 -4.62
CA ALA A 120 -12.15 -10.97 -4.09
C ALA A 120 -11.13 -10.55 -5.17
N LYS A 121 -11.30 -11.02 -6.43
CA LYS A 121 -10.41 -10.69 -7.55
C LYS A 121 -10.80 -9.40 -8.28
N VAL A 122 -11.96 -8.83 -7.94
CA VAL A 122 -12.37 -7.52 -8.48
C VAL A 122 -11.29 -6.49 -8.24
N ARG A 123 -11.05 -5.64 -9.23
CA ARG A 123 -10.07 -4.55 -9.17
C ARG A 123 -10.77 -3.21 -9.33
N ASP A 124 -10.28 -2.20 -8.62
CA ASP A 124 -10.69 -0.81 -8.76
C ASP A 124 -10.05 -0.12 -9.99
N ALA A 125 -10.29 1.17 -10.15
CA ALA A 125 -9.77 1.97 -11.27
C ALA A 125 -8.22 2.05 -11.29
N SER A 126 -7.54 1.79 -10.17
CA SER A 126 -6.08 1.73 -10.05
C SER A 126 -5.52 0.30 -10.12
N ALA A 127 -6.34 -0.65 -10.54
CA ALA A 127 -6.07 -2.09 -10.63
C ALA A 127 -5.82 -2.79 -9.28
N TRP A 128 -6.23 -2.19 -8.14
CA TRP A 128 -6.13 -2.82 -6.83
C TRP A 128 -7.34 -3.69 -6.50
N SER A 129 -7.07 -4.88 -5.98
CA SER A 129 -8.05 -5.72 -5.30
C SER A 129 -8.14 -5.38 -3.81
N ALA A 130 -9.08 -6.01 -3.10
CA ALA A 130 -9.19 -5.90 -1.64
C ALA A 130 -7.86 -6.22 -0.92
N LEU A 131 -7.07 -7.18 -1.43
CA LEU A 131 -5.75 -7.53 -0.90
C LEU A 131 -4.76 -6.36 -1.02
N GLY A 132 -4.68 -5.74 -2.20
CA GLY A 132 -3.81 -4.59 -2.41
C GLY A 132 -4.16 -3.42 -1.50
N ILE A 133 -5.46 -3.11 -1.38
CA ILE A 133 -5.96 -2.05 -0.50
C ILE A 133 -5.61 -2.33 0.96
N ALA A 134 -5.86 -3.56 1.46
CA ALA A 134 -5.52 -3.94 2.84
C ALA A 134 -4.02 -3.83 3.13
N ALA A 135 -3.17 -4.22 2.18
CA ALA A 135 -1.73 -4.15 2.35
C ALA A 135 -1.20 -2.70 2.30
N ILE A 136 -1.76 -1.84 1.44
CA ILE A 136 -1.42 -0.41 1.39
C ILE A 136 -1.73 0.28 2.73
N GLU A 137 -2.84 -0.10 3.36
CA GLU A 137 -3.29 0.45 4.65
C GLU A 137 -2.62 -0.23 5.86
N GLY A 138 -1.79 -1.28 5.67
CA GLY A 138 -1.10 -1.98 6.75
C GLY A 138 -1.99 -2.91 7.57
N HIS A 139 -3.00 -3.51 6.98
CA HIS A 139 -3.99 -4.35 7.66
C HIS A 139 -3.65 -5.84 7.60
N ALA A 140 -2.61 -6.25 8.33
CA ALA A 140 -2.04 -7.60 8.26
C ALA A 140 -3.06 -8.73 8.47
N GLN A 141 -4.04 -8.57 9.38
CA GLN A 141 -5.07 -9.59 9.61
C GLN A 141 -5.99 -9.76 8.39
N THR A 142 -6.40 -8.66 7.77
CA THR A 142 -7.19 -8.70 6.54
C THR A 142 -6.38 -9.26 5.38
N VAL A 143 -5.10 -8.93 5.28
CA VAL A 143 -4.18 -9.50 4.28
C VAL A 143 -4.07 -11.02 4.44
N ALA A 144 -3.84 -11.52 5.67
CA ALA A 144 -3.77 -12.95 5.94
C ALA A 144 -5.06 -13.67 5.49
N LEU A 145 -6.22 -13.17 5.91
CA LEU A 145 -7.52 -13.73 5.56
C LEU A 145 -7.75 -13.78 4.04
N LEU A 146 -7.39 -12.73 3.31
CA LEU A 146 -7.55 -12.67 1.86
C LEU A 146 -6.61 -13.65 1.14
N LEU A 147 -5.37 -13.80 1.62
CA LEU A 147 -4.41 -14.77 1.09
C LEU A 147 -4.87 -16.22 1.34
N GLU A 148 -5.41 -16.52 2.52
CA GLU A 148 -6.02 -17.82 2.85
C GLU A 148 -7.20 -18.17 1.91
N HIS A 149 -7.90 -17.15 1.39
CA HIS A 149 -8.94 -17.31 0.37
C HIS A 149 -8.40 -17.37 -1.07
N GLY A 150 -7.09 -17.57 -1.24
CA GLY A 150 -6.45 -17.85 -2.53
C GLY A 150 -6.23 -16.62 -3.41
N LEU A 151 -6.16 -15.41 -2.83
CA LEU A 151 -5.74 -14.24 -3.59
C LEU A 151 -4.23 -14.29 -3.87
N ASP A 152 -3.85 -13.81 -5.05
CA ASP A 152 -2.47 -13.80 -5.50
C ASP A 152 -1.62 -12.78 -4.74
N ALA A 153 -0.65 -13.26 -3.95
CA ALA A 153 0.32 -12.44 -3.23
C ALA A 153 1.20 -11.60 -4.18
N ASN A 154 1.19 -11.90 -5.48
CA ASN A 154 1.91 -11.18 -6.54
C ASN A 154 1.04 -10.13 -7.25
N SER A 155 -0.13 -9.80 -6.69
CA SER A 155 -1.01 -8.78 -7.24
C SER A 155 -0.28 -7.44 -7.42
N ARG A 156 -0.60 -6.73 -8.52
CA ARG A 156 0.05 -5.48 -8.92
C ARG A 156 -0.97 -4.40 -9.23
N SER A 157 -0.58 -3.14 -9.03
CA SER A 157 -1.28 -1.97 -9.57
C SER A 157 -1.15 -1.88 -11.10
N ASP A 158 -1.80 -0.88 -11.66
CA ASP A 158 -1.65 -0.46 -13.06
C ASP A 158 -0.21 -0.09 -13.45
N ARG A 159 0.62 0.38 -12.48
CA ARG A 159 2.04 0.73 -12.65
C ARG A 159 3.00 -0.42 -12.33
N GLY A 160 2.51 -1.63 -12.23
CA GLY A 160 3.35 -2.80 -11.92
C GLY A 160 3.82 -2.90 -10.47
N THR A 161 3.46 -1.93 -9.59
CA THR A 161 3.85 -1.95 -8.18
C THR A 161 3.16 -3.10 -7.46
N THR A 162 3.91 -3.98 -6.82
CA THR A 162 3.36 -5.15 -6.13
C THR A 162 2.87 -4.82 -4.72
N VAL A 163 1.98 -5.68 -4.20
CA VAL A 163 1.53 -5.60 -2.79
C VAL A 163 2.72 -5.66 -1.83
N LEU A 164 3.73 -6.49 -2.12
CA LEU A 164 4.95 -6.59 -1.31
C LEU A 164 5.76 -5.28 -1.30
N MET A 165 5.81 -4.54 -2.41
CA MET A 165 6.49 -3.23 -2.45
C MET A 165 5.79 -2.21 -1.56
N TYR A 166 4.46 -2.21 -1.51
CA TYR A 166 3.71 -1.32 -0.61
C TYR A 166 3.96 -1.67 0.86
N ALA A 167 3.88 -2.95 1.21
CA ALA A 167 4.20 -3.40 2.56
C ALA A 167 5.66 -3.06 2.96
N ALA A 168 6.61 -3.18 2.02
CA ALA A 168 8.00 -2.78 2.21
C ALA A 168 8.16 -1.27 2.40
N LYS A 169 7.35 -0.45 1.73
CA LYS A 169 7.35 1.02 1.87
C LYS A 169 6.85 1.46 3.25
N SER A 170 5.83 0.81 3.78
CA SER A 170 5.23 1.14 5.09
C SER A 170 5.92 0.46 6.28
N ALA A 171 6.92 -0.39 6.04
CA ALA A 171 7.59 -1.22 7.06
C ALA A 171 6.66 -2.18 7.81
N ASP A 172 5.57 -2.62 7.18
CA ASP A 172 4.61 -3.53 7.78
C ASP A 172 5.14 -4.98 7.75
N LEU A 173 5.97 -5.31 8.74
CA LEU A 173 6.59 -6.63 8.86
C LEU A 173 5.57 -7.79 8.94
N PRO A 174 4.44 -7.68 9.67
CA PRO A 174 3.42 -8.74 9.65
C PRO A 174 2.86 -9.01 8.25
N THR A 175 2.46 -7.98 7.51
CA THR A 175 1.98 -8.12 6.12
C THR A 175 3.06 -8.70 5.21
N ILE A 176 4.31 -8.24 5.32
CA ILE A 176 5.43 -8.79 4.54
C ILE A 176 5.58 -10.28 4.79
N LYS A 177 5.55 -10.74 6.05
CA LYS A 177 5.64 -12.17 6.40
C LYS A 177 4.52 -12.97 5.78
N HIS A 178 3.26 -12.53 5.92
CA HIS A 178 2.11 -13.21 5.30
C HIS A 178 2.25 -13.31 3.78
N LEU A 179 2.68 -12.25 3.11
CA LEU A 179 2.90 -12.27 1.66
C LEU A 179 3.99 -13.27 1.26
N LEU A 180 5.13 -13.29 1.99
CA LEU A 180 6.24 -14.20 1.71
C LEU A 180 5.88 -15.65 2.00
N ASP A 181 5.13 -15.92 3.06
CA ASP A 181 4.65 -17.26 3.41
C ASP A 181 3.64 -17.79 2.36
N HIS A 182 2.97 -16.88 1.61
CA HIS A 182 2.12 -17.18 0.45
C HIS A 182 2.85 -16.97 -0.89
N GLN A 183 4.17 -17.14 -0.93
CA GLN A 183 4.99 -17.17 -2.14
C GLN A 183 5.02 -15.85 -2.93
N ALA A 184 4.97 -14.70 -2.25
CA ALA A 184 5.25 -13.44 -2.90
C ALA A 184 6.65 -13.46 -3.55
N ASN A 185 6.72 -13.16 -4.84
CA ASN A 185 7.95 -13.21 -5.61
C ASN A 185 8.79 -11.95 -5.38
N LEU A 186 9.93 -12.12 -4.73
CA LEU A 186 10.88 -11.05 -4.37
C LEU A 186 11.56 -10.39 -5.58
N ALA A 187 11.61 -11.09 -6.74
CA ALA A 187 12.26 -10.60 -7.96
C ALA A 187 11.36 -9.68 -8.79
N LEU A 188 10.05 -9.59 -8.47
CA LEU A 188 9.15 -8.72 -9.19
C LEU A 188 9.54 -7.24 -9.01
N SER A 189 9.46 -6.50 -10.11
CA SER A 189 9.74 -5.07 -10.15
C SER A 189 8.56 -4.29 -10.76
N ASP A 190 8.45 -3.02 -10.44
CA ASP A 190 7.54 -2.08 -11.09
C ASP A 190 8.06 -1.67 -12.49
N GLU A 191 7.35 -0.75 -13.16
CA GLU A 191 7.71 -0.23 -14.48
C GLU A 191 9.08 0.47 -14.52
N GLN A 192 9.63 0.88 -13.38
CA GLN A 192 10.95 1.48 -13.24
C GLN A 192 12.04 0.44 -12.91
N GLY A 193 11.67 -0.83 -12.79
CA GLY A 193 12.58 -1.90 -12.37
C GLY A 193 12.83 -1.94 -10.87
N VAL A 194 12.10 -1.15 -10.06
CA VAL A 194 12.27 -1.08 -8.61
C VAL A 194 11.63 -2.30 -7.93
N THR A 195 12.38 -2.97 -7.05
CA THR A 195 11.92 -4.15 -6.28
C THR A 195 11.45 -3.76 -4.87
N ALA A 196 10.85 -4.71 -4.15
CA ALA A 196 10.51 -4.53 -2.74
C ALA A 196 11.75 -4.24 -1.87
N LEU A 197 12.89 -4.90 -2.14
CA LEU A 197 14.16 -4.65 -1.43
C LEU A 197 14.67 -3.22 -1.68
N MET A 198 14.62 -2.74 -2.92
CA MET A 198 14.99 -1.36 -3.27
C MET A 198 14.07 -0.35 -2.59
N THR A 199 12.77 -0.65 -2.52
CA THR A 199 11.80 0.21 -1.83
C THR A 199 12.11 0.30 -0.33
N ALA A 200 12.31 -0.84 0.35
CA ALA A 200 12.68 -0.86 1.77
C ALA A 200 13.99 -0.10 2.04
N ALA A 201 14.98 -0.27 1.16
CA ALA A 201 16.27 0.40 1.25
C ALA A 201 16.14 1.93 1.09
N ARG A 202 15.35 2.38 0.10
CA ARG A 202 15.06 3.79 -0.17
C ARG A 202 14.38 4.48 1.02
N GLU A 203 13.44 3.80 1.66
CA GLU A 203 12.74 4.33 2.84
C GLU A 203 13.59 4.20 4.13
N GLY A 204 14.61 3.33 4.13
CA GLY A 204 15.54 3.14 5.26
C GLY A 204 15.08 2.10 6.29
N HIS A 205 14.18 1.22 5.92
CA HIS A 205 13.61 0.19 6.79
C HIS A 205 14.55 -1.02 6.93
N ALA A 206 15.61 -0.88 7.73
CA ALA A 206 16.67 -1.88 7.88
C ALA A 206 16.13 -3.27 8.27
N ALA A 207 15.14 -3.35 9.16
CA ALA A 207 14.52 -4.63 9.54
C ALA A 207 13.80 -5.30 8.37
N VAL A 208 13.14 -4.53 7.49
CA VAL A 208 12.52 -5.05 6.27
C VAL A 208 13.59 -5.50 5.27
N VAL A 209 14.66 -4.70 5.11
CA VAL A 209 15.81 -5.07 4.27
C VAL A 209 16.36 -6.43 4.70
N SER A 210 16.66 -6.61 6.00
CA SER A 210 17.16 -7.87 6.53
C SER A 210 16.19 -9.04 6.27
N LEU A 211 14.90 -8.86 6.56
CA LEU A 211 13.88 -9.89 6.33
C LEU A 211 13.79 -10.31 4.85
N LEU A 212 13.78 -9.35 3.92
CA LEU A 212 13.70 -9.65 2.48
C LEU A 212 14.96 -10.41 2.00
N ILE A 213 16.15 -10.05 2.50
CA ILE A 213 17.40 -10.74 2.20
C ILE A 213 17.39 -12.16 2.77
N GLU A 214 16.98 -12.35 4.03
CA GLU A 214 16.83 -13.66 4.68
C GLU A 214 15.89 -14.59 3.89
N ARG A 215 14.88 -14.01 3.24
CA ARG A 215 13.92 -14.74 2.40
C ARG A 215 14.39 -14.90 0.95
N GLY A 216 15.61 -14.48 0.60
CA GLY A 216 16.24 -14.75 -0.70
C GLY A 216 16.11 -13.62 -1.72
N ALA A 217 15.87 -12.38 -1.31
CA ALA A 217 15.88 -11.24 -2.22
C ALA A 217 17.27 -11.05 -2.85
N THR A 218 17.31 -10.80 -4.17
CA THR A 218 18.55 -10.57 -4.91
C THR A 218 19.13 -9.19 -4.55
N VAL A 219 20.20 -9.18 -3.76
CA VAL A 219 20.80 -7.96 -3.17
C VAL A 219 21.29 -6.99 -4.25
N ASN A 220 21.86 -7.49 -5.34
CA ASN A 220 22.50 -6.70 -6.39
C ASN A 220 21.64 -6.56 -7.66
N GLN A 221 20.32 -6.82 -7.58
CA GLN A 221 19.42 -6.53 -8.69
C GLN A 221 19.42 -5.03 -8.99
N LYS A 222 19.32 -4.67 -10.28
CA LYS A 222 19.36 -3.29 -10.74
C LYS A 222 18.03 -2.86 -11.33
N ASP A 223 17.63 -1.64 -11.05
CA ASP A 223 16.51 -0.97 -11.72
C ASP A 223 16.94 -0.40 -13.10
N LEU A 224 16.04 0.31 -13.79
CA LEU A 224 16.32 0.89 -15.12
C LEU A 224 17.41 1.97 -15.09
N ALA A 225 17.62 2.63 -13.95
CA ALA A 225 18.72 3.57 -13.73
C ALA A 225 20.04 2.87 -13.33
N LYS A 226 20.09 1.54 -13.38
CA LYS A 226 21.17 0.68 -12.88
C LYS A 226 21.47 0.85 -11.39
N TRP A 227 20.51 1.37 -10.63
CA TRP A 227 20.61 1.49 -9.17
C TRP A 227 20.28 0.17 -8.51
N THR A 228 21.08 -0.19 -7.50
CA THR A 228 20.82 -1.31 -6.59
C THR A 228 20.09 -0.81 -5.34
N ALA A 229 19.65 -1.73 -4.49
CA ALA A 229 19.10 -1.39 -3.18
C ALA A 229 20.10 -0.53 -2.36
N LEU A 230 21.41 -0.85 -2.43
CA LEU A 230 22.46 -0.06 -1.77
C LEU A 230 22.54 1.36 -2.34
N THR A 231 22.48 1.52 -3.67
CA THR A 231 22.47 2.84 -4.30
C THR A 231 21.29 3.69 -3.82
N TRP A 232 20.09 3.09 -3.71
CA TRP A 232 18.90 3.75 -3.17
C TRP A 232 19.08 4.18 -1.71
N ALA A 233 19.61 3.29 -0.86
CA ALA A 233 19.90 3.60 0.54
C ALA A 233 20.87 4.77 0.68
N VAL A 234 21.98 4.74 -0.09
CA VAL A 234 22.98 5.82 -0.11
C VAL A 234 22.38 7.11 -0.64
N LYS A 235 21.66 7.10 -1.76
CA LYS A 235 21.02 8.31 -2.32
C LYS A 235 20.08 8.99 -1.32
N LYS A 236 19.44 8.21 -0.46
CA LYS A 236 18.48 8.70 0.56
C LYS A 236 19.08 8.81 1.96
N SER A 237 20.40 8.70 2.10
CA SER A 237 21.11 8.80 3.39
C SER A 237 20.64 7.81 4.46
N LYS A 238 20.27 6.59 4.04
CA LYS A 238 19.73 5.56 4.93
C LYS A 238 20.81 4.63 5.43
N VAL A 239 21.63 5.12 6.36
CA VAL A 239 22.87 4.45 6.84
C VAL A 239 22.61 3.03 7.37
N ALA A 240 21.55 2.83 8.17
CA ALA A 240 21.23 1.52 8.74
C ALA A 240 20.86 0.48 7.66
N ALA A 241 20.06 0.89 6.66
CA ALA A 241 19.72 0.03 5.53
C ALA A 241 20.95 -0.25 4.64
N ALA A 242 21.79 0.76 4.38
CA ALA A 242 23.05 0.59 3.65
C ALA A 242 23.97 -0.41 4.35
N LYS A 243 24.10 -0.32 5.69
CA LYS A 243 24.90 -1.27 6.49
C LYS A 243 24.37 -2.69 6.34
N ALA A 244 23.10 -2.93 6.52
CA ALA A 244 22.48 -4.25 6.37
C ALA A 244 22.71 -4.85 4.96
N LEU A 245 22.62 -4.02 3.91
CA LEU A 245 22.86 -4.43 2.53
C LEU A 245 24.34 -4.80 2.30
N ILE A 246 25.28 -4.00 2.81
CA ILE A 246 26.72 -4.26 2.66
C ILE A 246 27.11 -5.55 3.39
N GLU A 247 26.61 -5.77 4.61
CA GLU A 247 26.80 -7.00 5.38
C GLU A 247 26.25 -8.23 4.65
N ALA A 248 25.24 -8.05 3.81
CA ALA A 248 24.64 -9.07 2.96
C ALA A 248 25.30 -9.21 1.57
N GLY A 249 26.45 -8.56 1.32
CA GLY A 249 27.21 -8.69 0.09
C GLY A 249 26.77 -7.76 -1.05
N ALA A 250 26.19 -6.60 -0.71
CA ALA A 250 25.90 -5.59 -1.72
C ALA A 250 27.19 -5.04 -2.36
N ASP A 251 27.16 -4.87 -3.69
CA ASP A 251 28.29 -4.30 -4.44
C ASP A 251 28.46 -2.81 -4.13
N VAL A 252 29.47 -2.48 -3.32
CA VAL A 252 29.83 -1.10 -2.96
C VAL A 252 30.46 -0.31 -4.11
N ASN A 253 30.72 -0.97 -5.24
CA ASN A 253 31.34 -0.39 -6.43
C ASN A 253 30.37 -0.25 -7.62
N ASN A 254 29.06 -0.38 -7.35
CA ASN A 254 28.06 -0.21 -8.39
C ASN A 254 28.14 1.20 -9.01
N LEU A 255 27.95 1.23 -10.33
CA LEU A 255 27.81 2.46 -11.10
C LEU A 255 26.35 2.60 -11.55
N ASP A 256 25.84 3.81 -11.54
CA ASP A 256 24.53 4.12 -12.12
C ASP A 256 24.57 4.16 -13.66
N ALA A 257 23.48 4.57 -14.30
CA ALA A 257 23.38 4.63 -15.76
C ALA A 257 24.33 5.66 -16.39
N GLU A 258 24.66 6.72 -15.65
CA GLU A 258 25.61 7.77 -16.06
C GLU A 258 27.06 7.39 -15.72
N GLY A 259 27.31 6.21 -15.16
CA GLY A 259 28.64 5.77 -14.76
C GLY A 259 29.14 6.39 -13.45
N THR A 260 28.22 6.99 -12.64
CA THR A 260 28.57 7.61 -11.36
C THR A 260 28.79 6.53 -10.28
N PRO A 261 29.97 6.47 -9.63
CA PRO A 261 30.22 5.55 -8.53
C PRO A 261 29.38 5.91 -7.28
N ILE A 262 28.98 4.90 -6.55
CA ILE A 262 28.17 5.07 -5.32
C ILE A 262 28.86 5.99 -4.30
N LEU A 263 30.19 5.94 -4.21
CA LEU A 263 30.97 6.82 -3.33
C LEU A 263 30.79 8.30 -3.68
N HIS A 264 30.72 8.65 -4.99
CA HIS A 264 30.47 10.02 -5.44
C HIS A 264 29.10 10.51 -5.00
N ILE A 265 28.09 9.65 -5.03
CA ILE A 265 26.73 9.97 -4.55
C ILE A 265 26.76 10.33 -3.06
N ALA A 266 27.43 9.50 -2.24
CA ALA A 266 27.55 9.74 -0.81
C ALA A 266 28.30 11.05 -0.49
N VAL A 267 29.40 11.29 -1.22
CA VAL A 267 30.24 12.49 -1.03
C VAL A 267 29.52 13.76 -1.48
N SER A 268 28.88 13.75 -2.67
CA SER A 268 28.13 14.91 -3.17
C SER A 268 26.98 15.33 -2.24
N ASN A 269 26.41 14.36 -1.52
CA ASN A 269 25.32 14.59 -0.55
C ASN A 269 25.86 14.92 0.87
N GLY A 270 27.18 15.03 1.08
CA GLY A 270 27.78 15.34 2.38
C GLY A 270 27.58 14.27 3.46
N GLN A 271 27.43 13.00 3.07
CA GLN A 271 27.05 11.91 3.98
C GLN A 271 28.26 11.27 4.66
N LEU A 272 28.83 11.93 5.66
CA LEU A 272 30.06 11.49 6.33
C LEU A 272 29.99 10.03 6.81
N GLU A 273 28.90 9.62 7.49
CA GLU A 273 28.76 8.28 8.04
C GLU A 273 28.63 7.20 6.93
N THR A 274 27.94 7.53 5.83
CA THR A 274 27.87 6.65 4.66
C THR A 274 29.24 6.52 3.99
N VAL A 275 30.00 7.60 3.88
CA VAL A 275 31.38 7.57 3.33
C VAL A 275 32.28 6.71 4.20
N LYS A 276 32.25 6.85 5.54
CA LYS A 276 32.98 5.99 6.46
C LYS A 276 32.61 4.51 6.26
N LEU A 277 31.31 4.22 6.15
CA LEU A 277 30.82 2.86 5.92
C LEU A 277 31.38 2.27 4.62
N LEU A 278 31.30 3.02 3.51
CA LEU A 278 31.80 2.57 2.21
C LEU A 278 33.33 2.35 2.23
N LEU A 279 34.08 3.24 2.85
CA LEU A 279 35.54 3.10 2.99
C LEU A 279 35.96 1.86 3.81
N ALA A 280 35.18 1.49 4.81
CA ALA A 280 35.43 0.28 5.60
C ALA A 280 35.22 -1.03 4.78
N HIS A 281 34.56 -0.96 3.60
CA HIS A 281 34.16 -2.12 2.80
C HIS A 281 34.78 -2.10 1.38
N GLN A 282 36.04 -1.68 1.24
CA GLN A 282 36.86 -1.78 0.01
C GLN A 282 36.27 -1.08 -1.22
N VAL A 283 35.60 0.06 -1.03
CA VAL A 283 35.15 0.88 -2.14
C VAL A 283 36.33 1.36 -2.99
N LYS A 284 36.16 1.42 -4.30
CA LYS A 284 37.17 1.91 -5.25
C LYS A 284 37.36 3.42 -5.09
N LEU A 285 38.23 3.81 -4.16
CA LEU A 285 38.45 5.20 -3.74
C LEU A 285 38.85 6.13 -4.89
N LYS A 286 39.61 5.61 -5.88
CA LYS A 286 40.10 6.37 -7.04
C LYS A 286 39.21 6.22 -8.30
N ALA A 287 38.02 5.65 -8.14
CA ALA A 287 37.07 5.58 -9.24
C ALA A 287 36.75 6.98 -9.77
N LYS A 288 36.62 7.12 -11.08
CA LYS A 288 36.27 8.36 -11.76
C LYS A 288 34.88 8.21 -12.39
N ASP A 289 34.13 9.30 -12.36
CA ASP A 289 32.87 9.40 -13.08
C ASP A 289 33.08 9.67 -14.59
N GLN A 290 32.00 9.91 -15.33
CA GLN A 290 32.04 10.25 -16.77
C GLN A 290 32.80 11.54 -17.07
N TYR A 291 33.03 12.42 -16.13
CA TYR A 291 33.81 13.67 -16.27
C TYR A 291 35.26 13.51 -15.84
N GLY A 292 35.69 12.30 -15.51
CA GLY A 292 37.03 12.00 -15.03
C GLY A 292 37.34 12.49 -13.62
N LEU A 293 36.29 12.88 -12.84
CA LEU A 293 36.43 13.40 -11.48
C LEU A 293 36.38 12.27 -10.45
N THR A 294 37.20 12.39 -9.38
CA THR A 294 37.19 11.49 -8.25
C THR A 294 36.26 12.00 -7.13
N ALA A 295 35.92 11.14 -6.19
CA ALA A 295 35.11 11.51 -5.01
C ALA A 295 35.77 12.64 -4.19
N LEU A 296 37.12 12.71 -4.11
CA LEU A 296 37.82 13.79 -3.44
C LEU A 296 37.55 15.17 -4.07
N VAL A 297 37.49 15.24 -5.40
CA VAL A 297 37.17 16.48 -6.11
C VAL A 297 35.75 16.96 -5.76
N TYR A 298 34.80 16.05 -5.67
CA TYR A 298 33.43 16.37 -5.25
C TYR A 298 33.36 16.85 -3.80
N ALA A 299 34.12 16.23 -2.88
CA ALA A 299 34.21 16.68 -1.50
C ALA A 299 34.72 18.11 -1.39
N LEU A 300 35.74 18.46 -2.19
CA LEU A 300 36.32 19.81 -2.21
C LEU A 300 35.36 20.84 -2.84
N LYS A 301 34.74 20.51 -3.96
CA LYS A 301 33.74 21.37 -4.62
C LYS A 301 32.52 21.62 -3.74
N GLY A 302 32.06 20.59 -3.01
CA GLY A 302 30.93 20.67 -2.08
C GLY A 302 31.28 21.28 -0.72
N GLN A 303 32.55 21.68 -0.50
CA GLN A 303 33.05 22.22 0.78
C GLN A 303 32.84 21.25 1.96
N HIS A 304 32.84 19.94 1.70
CA HIS A 304 32.72 18.90 2.71
C HIS A 304 34.10 18.59 3.30
N GLY A 305 34.63 19.48 4.15
CA GLY A 305 35.98 19.42 4.68
C GLY A 305 36.33 18.13 5.41
N ASP A 306 35.42 17.65 6.27
CA ASP A 306 35.63 16.41 7.03
C ASP A 306 35.69 15.18 6.08
N ILE A 307 34.84 15.13 5.07
CA ILE A 307 34.86 14.08 4.04
C ILE A 307 36.15 14.15 3.22
N ALA A 308 36.55 15.36 2.81
CA ALA A 308 37.80 15.55 2.05
C ALA A 308 39.03 15.08 2.86
N ASN A 309 39.09 15.38 4.13
CA ASN A 309 40.15 14.92 5.03
C ASN A 309 40.12 13.38 5.19
N LEU A 310 38.94 12.81 5.37
CA LEU A 310 38.75 11.36 5.47
C LEU A 310 39.20 10.64 4.20
N LEU A 311 38.79 11.15 3.02
CA LEU A 311 39.20 10.59 1.73
C LEU A 311 40.71 10.69 1.50
N LYS A 312 41.36 11.81 1.84
CA LYS A 312 42.81 11.96 1.78
C LYS A 312 43.54 10.96 2.67
N ALA A 313 43.09 10.84 3.91
CA ALA A 313 43.65 9.88 4.89
C ALA A 313 43.54 8.44 4.41
N ALA A 314 42.47 8.10 3.67
CA ALA A 314 42.28 6.80 3.05
C ALA A 314 43.09 6.56 1.75
N GLY A 315 43.86 7.55 1.27
CA GLY A 315 44.68 7.46 0.05
C GLY A 315 43.96 7.95 -1.21
N GLY A 316 42.91 8.76 -1.06
CA GLY A 316 42.22 9.43 -2.16
C GLY A 316 43.12 10.45 -2.86
N SER A 317 42.98 10.53 -4.19
CA SER A 317 43.74 11.46 -5.05
C SER A 317 42.80 12.16 -6.03
N TYR A 318 43.33 13.20 -6.70
CA TYR A 318 42.61 13.95 -7.74
C TYR A 318 42.40 13.13 -9.00
#